data_dd84bd0fba62a3d3e5fdd2656e235519
#
_entry.id   dd84bd0fba62a3d3e5fdd2656e235519
#
_cell.length_a   1.000
_cell.length_b   1.000
_cell.length_c   1.000
_cell.angle_alpha   90.00
_cell.angle_beta   90.00
_cell.angle_gamma   90.00
#
_symmetry.space_group_name_H-M   'P 1'
#
loop_
_entity.id
_entity.type
_entity.pdbx_description
1 polymer ?
#
loop_
_entity_poly.entity_id
_entity_poly.type
_entity_poly.pdbx_seq_one_letter_code
_entity_poly.pdbx_strand_id
1 'polypeptide(L)'
;MNRKIEIMDTTLRDGEQMKGVSYSPQEKLTIAKILLEDVKVDRIEIASAKVSKGELQSVAEVIDWAQQSNRVDKIEILGFVDKTESVDWIGTLGGKVMNILSKGSMNHLTNQLRKTKEQHVRDIKETVAYARTKGIACNIYLEDWSQGMLNSRDYVYFLLDSLQGEAIKRFMLPDTLGILYSSQVYQFIKEVLTRYPELSFDFHAHNDYGLATANTLIAVEAGIKGVHCTVNGMGERTGNAPLEEVVVGLHDFLKIKTGIKEKHLFHLSKTVEAFSGHRLSLNKPICGSNVFTQTAGIHADGDKKGNLYVTSLFPERFNRKRQYSLGKLSGKSNLEYNLEEIGIELTKAQKKRVLERIIELGDRKETITVGDLPYIISDVLETPQEKTFKLILCNIVTSMELKPIAVVKLLYAIY
;
A
#
# COMPACT_ATOMS: atom_id res chain seq x y z
N MET A 1 -25.13 -2.27 -14.27
CA MET A 1 -24.00 -2.44 -15.20
C MET A 1 -22.76 -2.80 -14.42
N ASN A 2 -22.10 -3.93 -14.75
CA ASN A 2 -20.83 -4.30 -14.11
C ASN A 2 -19.73 -3.32 -14.60
N ARG A 3 -19.49 -2.28 -13.84
CA ARG A 3 -18.44 -1.28 -14.15
C ARG A 3 -17.09 -1.90 -13.82
N LYS A 4 -16.25 -2.13 -14.84
CA LYS A 4 -14.87 -2.58 -14.62
C LYS A 4 -14.02 -1.38 -14.21
N ILE A 5 -13.36 -1.46 -13.06
CA ILE A 5 -12.33 -0.51 -12.62
C ILE A 5 -10.98 -1.20 -12.74
N GLU A 6 -10.02 -0.54 -13.39
CA GLU A 6 -8.65 -0.99 -13.49
C GLU A 6 -7.80 -0.39 -12.37
N ILE A 7 -7.00 -1.23 -11.74
CA ILE A 7 -6.10 -0.83 -10.66
C ILE A 7 -4.66 -0.94 -11.16
N MET A 8 -3.97 0.19 -11.19
CA MET A 8 -2.53 0.25 -11.41
C MET A 8 -1.83 0.40 -10.06
N ASP A 9 -0.91 -0.50 -9.76
CA ASP A 9 -0.01 -0.34 -8.62
C ASP A 9 1.28 0.36 -9.05
N THR A 10 1.69 1.40 -8.34
CA THR A 10 2.91 2.17 -8.61
C THR A 10 3.90 2.12 -7.43
N THR A 11 3.84 1.07 -6.61
CA THR A 11 4.76 0.86 -5.47
C THR A 11 6.21 0.86 -5.89
N LEU A 12 6.52 0.25 -7.03
CA LEU A 12 7.89 0.08 -7.53
C LEU A 12 8.46 1.33 -8.22
N ARG A 13 7.64 2.35 -8.48
CA ARG A 13 8.07 3.64 -9.01
C ARG A 13 7.82 4.76 -8.00
N ASP A 14 6.55 5.13 -7.75
CA ASP A 14 6.18 6.23 -6.86
C ASP A 14 6.41 5.85 -5.39
N GLY A 15 6.07 4.62 -5.04
CA GLY A 15 6.33 4.09 -3.69
C GLY A 15 7.80 4.13 -3.31
N GLU A 16 8.70 3.90 -4.26
CA GLU A 16 10.15 3.97 -4.05
C GLU A 16 10.69 5.40 -3.91
N GLN A 17 9.91 6.42 -4.27
CA GLN A 17 10.27 7.82 -4.03
C GLN A 17 10.14 8.23 -2.56
N MET A 18 9.71 7.32 -1.69
CA MET A 18 9.70 7.52 -0.25
C MET A 18 11.12 7.62 0.30
N LYS A 19 11.36 8.60 1.17
CA LYS A 19 12.69 8.82 1.76
C LYS A 19 13.22 7.56 2.45
N GLY A 20 14.40 7.11 2.03
CA GLY A 20 15.10 5.97 2.62
C GLY A 20 14.66 4.61 2.07
N VAL A 21 13.80 4.57 1.06
CA VAL A 21 13.40 3.35 0.37
C VAL A 21 14.19 3.20 -0.91
N SER A 22 14.68 2.00 -1.15
CA SER A 22 15.29 1.57 -2.42
C SER A 22 15.20 0.06 -2.48
N TYR A 23 14.66 -0.46 -3.57
CA TYR A 23 14.53 -1.90 -3.79
C TYR A 23 15.67 -2.43 -4.64
N SER A 24 16.21 -3.57 -4.27
CA SER A 24 17.11 -4.34 -5.14
C SER A 24 16.34 -4.91 -6.35
N PRO A 25 17.03 -5.29 -7.45
CA PRO A 25 16.38 -5.91 -8.61
C PRO A 25 15.52 -7.12 -8.23
N GLN A 26 16.02 -7.98 -7.35
CA GLN A 26 15.31 -9.17 -6.91
C GLN A 26 14.06 -8.85 -6.07
N GLU A 27 14.10 -7.80 -5.25
CA GLU A 27 12.94 -7.34 -4.47
C GLU A 27 11.87 -6.75 -5.39
N LYS A 28 12.25 -5.93 -6.39
CA LYS A 28 11.31 -5.42 -7.41
C LYS A 28 10.64 -6.56 -8.16
N LEU A 29 11.41 -7.55 -8.61
CA LEU A 29 10.88 -8.72 -9.29
C LEU A 29 9.91 -9.51 -8.39
N THR A 30 10.24 -9.69 -7.12
CA THR A 30 9.39 -10.41 -6.16
C THR A 30 8.07 -9.67 -5.94
N ILE A 31 8.10 -8.36 -5.70
CA ILE A 31 6.89 -7.54 -5.53
C ILE A 31 6.05 -7.55 -6.81
N ALA A 32 6.67 -7.40 -7.99
CA ALA A 32 5.97 -7.44 -9.27
C ALA A 32 5.22 -8.78 -9.49
N LYS A 33 5.85 -9.90 -9.14
CA LYS A 33 5.21 -11.23 -9.19
C LYS A 33 4.01 -11.32 -8.26
N ILE A 34 4.15 -10.94 -6.99
CA ILE A 34 3.05 -10.98 -6.02
C ILE A 34 1.89 -10.09 -6.50
N LEU A 35 2.18 -8.88 -7.00
CA LEU A 35 1.16 -7.96 -7.51
C LEU A 35 0.37 -8.56 -8.68
N LEU A 36 1.04 -9.14 -9.68
CA LEU A 36 0.40 -9.61 -10.91
C LEU A 36 -0.08 -11.07 -10.86
N GLU A 37 0.54 -11.93 -10.04
CA GLU A 37 0.19 -13.36 -9.98
C GLU A 37 -0.74 -13.70 -8.82
N ASP A 38 -0.46 -13.17 -7.63
CA ASP A 38 -1.20 -13.50 -6.43
C ASP A 38 -2.36 -12.52 -6.19
N VAL A 39 -2.05 -11.23 -6.09
CA VAL A 39 -3.02 -10.15 -5.84
C VAL A 39 -3.86 -9.87 -7.08
N LYS A 40 -3.27 -9.97 -8.27
CA LYS A 40 -3.90 -9.78 -9.59
C LYS A 40 -4.35 -8.34 -9.85
N VAL A 41 -3.48 -7.37 -9.61
CA VAL A 41 -3.68 -6.02 -10.10
C VAL A 41 -3.71 -6.02 -11.64
N ASP A 42 -4.35 -5.02 -12.24
CA ASP A 42 -4.48 -4.96 -13.71
C ASP A 42 -3.16 -4.56 -14.37
N ARG A 43 -2.43 -3.60 -13.78
CA ARG A 43 -1.18 -3.03 -14.29
C ARG A 43 -0.25 -2.65 -13.15
N ILE A 44 1.05 -2.57 -13.42
CA ILE A 44 2.06 -2.07 -12.48
C ILE A 44 3.00 -1.08 -13.17
N GLU A 45 3.35 -0.01 -12.47
CA GLU A 45 4.39 0.93 -12.89
C GLU A 45 5.66 0.67 -12.08
N ILE A 46 6.75 0.31 -12.77
CA ILE A 46 7.90 -0.33 -12.09
C ILE A 46 9.11 0.57 -11.92
N ALA A 47 9.21 1.65 -12.66
CA ALA A 47 10.41 2.47 -12.69
C ALA A 47 10.18 3.80 -13.42
N SER A 48 11.16 4.71 -13.26
CA SER A 48 11.35 5.87 -14.14
C SER A 48 12.52 5.60 -15.09
N ALA A 49 12.36 5.96 -16.35
CA ALA A 49 13.40 5.80 -17.35
C ALA A 49 14.65 6.61 -17.04
N LYS A 50 15.83 6.05 -17.30
CA LYS A 50 17.13 6.76 -17.27
C LYS A 50 17.62 7.22 -15.89
N VAL A 51 17.11 6.66 -14.79
CA VAL A 51 17.48 7.12 -13.44
C VAL A 51 18.85 6.60 -13.00
N SER A 52 19.10 5.29 -13.10
CA SER A 52 20.36 4.68 -12.65
C SER A 52 20.67 3.36 -13.35
N LYS A 53 21.91 2.86 -13.14
CA LYS A 53 22.28 1.51 -13.63
C LYS A 53 21.56 0.39 -12.88
N GLY A 54 21.30 0.56 -11.59
CA GLY A 54 20.53 -0.40 -10.79
C GLY A 54 19.09 -0.49 -11.26
N GLU A 55 18.50 0.65 -11.62
CA GLU A 55 17.16 0.71 -12.17
C GLU A 55 17.06 0.01 -13.54
N LEU A 56 18.06 0.19 -14.38
CA LEU A 56 18.16 -0.52 -15.66
C LEU A 56 18.13 -2.04 -15.46
N GLN A 57 18.92 -2.56 -14.51
CA GLN A 57 18.94 -3.98 -14.19
C GLN A 57 17.59 -4.47 -13.65
N SER A 58 16.99 -3.71 -12.72
CA SER A 58 15.69 -4.05 -12.15
C SER A 58 14.60 -4.14 -13.20
N VAL A 59 14.56 -3.18 -14.13
CA VAL A 59 13.59 -3.17 -15.23
C VAL A 59 13.83 -4.34 -16.18
N ALA A 60 15.10 -4.63 -16.52
CA ALA A 60 15.43 -5.76 -17.38
C ALA A 60 14.91 -7.08 -16.78
N GLU A 61 15.19 -7.37 -15.50
CA GLU A 61 14.74 -8.59 -14.84
C GLU A 61 13.20 -8.70 -14.78
N VAL A 62 12.49 -7.60 -14.49
CA VAL A 62 11.02 -7.60 -14.47
C VAL A 62 10.44 -7.79 -15.87
N ILE A 63 11.00 -7.14 -16.90
CA ILE A 63 10.53 -7.26 -18.29
C ILE A 63 10.78 -8.67 -18.81
N ASP A 64 11.96 -9.26 -18.59
CA ASP A 64 12.29 -10.63 -19.02
C ASP A 64 11.29 -11.64 -18.43
N TRP A 65 11.01 -11.54 -17.13
CA TRP A 65 9.99 -12.37 -16.50
C TRP A 65 8.60 -12.12 -17.09
N ALA A 66 8.23 -10.86 -17.30
CA ALA A 66 6.92 -10.49 -17.82
C ALA A 66 6.70 -11.00 -19.26
N GLN A 67 7.75 -11.02 -20.08
CA GLN A 67 7.72 -11.61 -21.44
C GLN A 67 7.50 -13.12 -21.36
N GLN A 68 8.28 -13.84 -20.53
CA GLN A 68 8.16 -15.29 -20.34
C GLN A 68 6.76 -15.69 -19.82
N SER A 69 6.13 -14.84 -19.02
CA SER A 69 4.82 -15.07 -18.42
C SER A 69 3.66 -14.44 -19.20
N ASN A 70 3.91 -13.87 -20.38
CA ASN A 70 2.93 -13.16 -21.23
C ASN A 70 2.20 -12.03 -20.50
N ARG A 71 2.95 -11.18 -19.77
CA ARG A 71 2.44 -10.06 -18.96
C ARG A 71 3.09 -8.72 -19.28
N VAL A 72 3.93 -8.63 -20.31
CA VAL A 72 4.69 -7.41 -20.63
C VAL A 72 3.77 -6.20 -20.88
N ASP A 73 2.58 -6.40 -21.41
CA ASP A 73 1.59 -5.34 -21.65
C ASP A 73 0.98 -4.77 -20.35
N LYS A 74 1.22 -5.41 -19.19
CA LYS A 74 0.82 -4.95 -17.87
C LYS A 74 1.92 -4.17 -17.14
N ILE A 75 3.11 -4.12 -17.72
CA ILE A 75 4.27 -3.41 -17.16
C ILE A 75 4.35 -2.04 -17.80
N GLU A 76 4.25 -1.01 -16.98
CA GLU A 76 4.35 0.38 -17.40
C GLU A 76 5.62 1.02 -16.83
N ILE A 77 6.22 1.92 -17.59
CA ILE A 77 7.46 2.62 -17.22
C ILE A 77 7.24 4.11 -17.41
N LEU A 78 7.56 4.91 -16.38
CA LEU A 78 7.52 6.35 -16.46
C LEU A 78 8.62 6.86 -17.40
N GLY A 79 8.27 7.65 -18.38
CA GLY A 79 9.19 8.31 -19.30
C GLY A 79 8.92 9.81 -19.37
N PHE A 80 9.80 10.53 -20.04
CA PHE A 80 9.77 11.98 -20.11
C PHE A 80 9.45 12.48 -21.51
N VAL A 81 9.06 13.76 -21.60
CA VAL A 81 8.90 14.48 -22.89
C VAL A 81 10.29 14.90 -23.38
N ASP A 82 11.08 13.93 -23.84
CA ASP A 82 12.49 14.07 -24.25
C ASP A 82 12.74 13.58 -25.70
N LYS A 83 11.67 13.57 -26.49
CA LYS A 83 11.64 13.13 -27.91
C LYS A 83 11.84 11.62 -28.06
N THR A 84 13.07 11.15 -27.93
CA THR A 84 13.43 9.77 -28.28
C THR A 84 14.07 9.00 -27.13
N GLU A 85 14.74 9.68 -26.20
CA GLU A 85 15.62 9.04 -25.24
C GLU A 85 14.91 8.07 -24.29
N SER A 86 13.78 8.48 -23.70
CA SER A 86 12.97 7.58 -22.85
C SER A 86 12.37 6.43 -23.64
N VAL A 87 11.91 6.71 -24.85
CA VAL A 87 11.35 5.70 -25.76
C VAL A 87 12.40 4.65 -26.14
N ASP A 88 13.60 5.09 -26.53
CA ASP A 88 14.69 4.18 -26.91
C ASP A 88 15.16 3.36 -25.70
N TRP A 89 15.25 3.99 -24.53
CA TRP A 89 15.61 3.29 -23.29
C TRP A 89 14.61 2.17 -22.96
N ILE A 90 13.30 2.47 -22.98
CA ILE A 90 12.23 1.50 -22.75
C ILE A 90 12.24 0.40 -23.80
N GLY A 91 12.38 0.77 -25.09
CA GLY A 91 12.39 -0.17 -26.20
C GLY A 91 13.57 -1.13 -26.17
N THR A 92 14.77 -0.66 -25.79
CA THR A 92 15.98 -1.49 -25.64
C THR A 92 15.78 -2.59 -24.59
N LEU A 93 15.00 -2.33 -23.53
CA LEU A 93 14.66 -3.31 -22.50
C LEU A 93 13.45 -4.20 -22.88
N GLY A 94 12.83 -3.99 -24.04
CA GLY A 94 11.66 -4.75 -24.47
C GLY A 94 10.34 -4.31 -23.83
N GLY A 95 10.31 -3.14 -23.16
CA GLY A 95 9.10 -2.54 -22.61
C GLY A 95 8.08 -2.18 -23.71
N LYS A 96 6.79 -2.24 -23.39
CA LYS A 96 5.67 -2.04 -24.35
C LYS A 96 4.76 -0.88 -24.01
N VAL A 97 4.85 -0.33 -22.79
CA VAL A 97 3.99 0.78 -22.34
C VAL A 97 4.82 1.83 -21.63
N MET A 98 4.69 3.07 -22.05
CA MET A 98 5.33 4.25 -21.47
C MET A 98 4.28 5.19 -20.90
N ASN A 99 4.47 5.60 -19.66
CA ASN A 99 3.71 6.67 -19.00
C ASN A 99 4.49 7.97 -19.15
N ILE A 100 4.05 8.85 -20.05
CA ILE A 100 4.73 10.13 -20.31
C ILE A 100 4.43 11.10 -19.17
N LEU A 101 5.45 11.61 -18.50
CA LEU A 101 5.32 12.68 -17.51
C LEU A 101 5.24 14.04 -18.22
N SER A 102 4.05 14.62 -18.29
CA SER A 102 3.83 15.98 -18.80
C SER A 102 3.38 16.92 -17.68
N LYS A 103 3.17 18.19 -17.97
CA LYS A 103 2.74 19.20 -16.97
C LYS A 103 1.27 19.56 -17.16
N GLY A 104 0.48 19.39 -16.12
CA GLY A 104 -0.96 19.65 -16.10
C GLY A 104 -1.36 21.02 -15.54
N SER A 105 -0.40 21.85 -15.07
CA SER A 105 -0.65 23.20 -14.61
C SER A 105 0.20 24.21 -15.37
N MET A 106 -0.34 25.44 -15.53
CA MET A 106 0.41 26.54 -16.14
C MET A 106 1.63 26.93 -15.28
N ASN A 107 1.53 26.79 -13.97
CA ASN A 107 2.63 27.05 -13.03
C ASN A 107 3.85 26.15 -13.32
N HIS A 108 3.66 24.84 -13.43
CA HIS A 108 4.75 23.92 -13.77
C HIS A 108 5.26 24.11 -15.20
N LEU A 109 4.37 24.40 -16.16
CA LEU A 109 4.79 24.69 -17.53
C LEU A 109 5.73 25.89 -17.59
N THR A 110 5.33 26.99 -16.95
CA THR A 110 6.06 28.28 -17.07
C THR A 110 7.34 28.30 -16.22
N ASN A 111 7.24 27.86 -14.96
CA ASN A 111 8.34 28.02 -14.01
C ASN A 111 9.33 26.85 -14.04
N GLN A 112 8.88 25.62 -14.30
CA GLN A 112 9.74 24.44 -14.32
C GLN A 112 10.24 24.15 -15.75
N LEU A 113 9.34 24.04 -16.75
CA LEU A 113 9.74 23.74 -18.13
C LEU A 113 10.19 24.98 -18.91
N ARG A 114 9.73 26.19 -18.56
CA ARG A 114 9.99 27.45 -19.24
C ARG A 114 9.60 27.39 -20.73
N LYS A 115 8.44 26.76 -21.03
CA LYS A 115 7.91 26.58 -22.38
C LYS A 115 6.57 27.27 -22.54
N THR A 116 6.20 27.57 -23.79
CA THR A 116 4.82 27.92 -24.13
C THR A 116 3.96 26.64 -24.19
N LYS A 117 2.65 26.79 -24.08
CA LYS A 117 1.72 25.67 -24.18
C LYS A 117 1.77 24.96 -25.54
N GLU A 118 1.99 25.72 -26.62
CA GLU A 118 2.13 25.19 -27.99
C GLU A 118 3.44 24.39 -28.15
N GLN A 119 4.54 24.88 -27.57
CA GLN A 119 5.82 24.14 -27.55
C GLN A 119 5.66 22.81 -26.80
N HIS A 120 5.03 22.84 -25.64
CA HIS A 120 4.83 21.64 -24.83
C HIS A 120 3.98 20.59 -25.54
N VAL A 121 2.86 21.00 -26.12
CA VAL A 121 2.01 20.09 -26.93
C VAL A 121 2.79 19.50 -28.11
N ARG A 122 3.56 20.30 -28.84
CA ARG A 122 4.36 19.81 -29.95
C ARG A 122 5.37 18.75 -29.49
N ASP A 123 6.09 19.01 -28.40
CA ASP A 123 7.09 18.08 -27.88
C ASP A 123 6.45 16.76 -27.42
N ILE A 124 5.25 16.82 -26.81
CA ILE A 124 4.47 15.61 -26.44
C ILE A 124 4.10 14.83 -27.70
N LYS A 125 3.54 15.49 -28.74
CA LYS A 125 3.14 14.85 -29.99
C LYS A 125 4.33 14.17 -30.67
N GLU A 126 5.49 14.83 -30.75
CA GLU A 126 6.73 14.25 -31.28
C GLU A 126 7.12 12.97 -30.50
N THR A 127 7.08 13.00 -29.19
CA THR A 127 7.40 11.85 -28.33
C THR A 127 6.41 10.69 -28.55
N VAL A 128 5.10 10.98 -28.58
CA VAL A 128 4.05 9.98 -28.84
C VAL A 128 4.17 9.35 -30.22
N ALA A 129 4.40 10.19 -31.24
CA ALA A 129 4.59 9.72 -32.62
C ALA A 129 5.81 8.80 -32.74
N TYR A 130 6.92 9.15 -32.09
CA TYR A 130 8.12 8.31 -32.06
C TYR A 130 7.89 6.99 -31.34
N ALA A 131 7.27 7.01 -30.16
CA ALA A 131 6.93 5.80 -29.41
C ALA A 131 6.08 4.83 -30.24
N ARG A 132 5.12 5.36 -31.01
CA ARG A 132 4.31 4.57 -31.93
C ARG A 132 5.15 3.86 -33.00
N THR A 133 6.21 4.50 -33.54
CA THR A 133 7.11 3.85 -34.52
C THR A 133 7.89 2.70 -33.92
N LYS A 134 8.10 2.71 -32.62
CA LYS A 134 8.76 1.64 -31.84
C LYS A 134 7.79 0.58 -31.30
N GLY A 135 6.51 0.69 -31.59
CA GLY A 135 5.47 -0.21 -31.07
C GLY A 135 5.26 -0.09 -29.55
N ILE A 136 5.57 1.07 -28.96
CA ILE A 136 5.37 1.38 -27.54
C ILE A 136 4.08 2.19 -27.41
N ALA A 137 3.15 1.69 -26.59
CA ALA A 137 1.92 2.37 -26.27
C ALA A 137 2.18 3.49 -25.24
N CYS A 138 1.46 4.61 -25.36
CA CYS A 138 1.62 5.76 -24.49
C CYS A 138 0.38 5.99 -23.63
N ASN A 139 0.60 6.23 -22.34
CA ASN A 139 -0.29 6.94 -21.45
C ASN A 139 0.36 8.28 -21.10
N ILE A 140 -0.37 9.24 -20.53
CA ILE A 140 0.19 10.55 -20.20
C ILE A 140 -0.29 11.01 -18.82
N TYR A 141 0.64 11.33 -17.92
CA TYR A 141 0.39 12.07 -16.69
C TYR A 141 0.30 13.57 -16.98
N LEU A 142 -0.74 14.19 -16.48
CA LEU A 142 -0.87 15.65 -16.40
C LEU A 142 -0.40 16.11 -15.01
N GLU A 143 0.90 16.00 -14.71
CA GLU A 143 1.45 16.31 -13.38
C GLU A 143 0.98 17.70 -12.91
N ASP A 144 0.59 17.78 -11.64
CA ASP A 144 -0.02 18.96 -11.01
C ASP A 144 -1.41 19.33 -11.59
N TRP A 145 -2.15 18.31 -12.10
CA TRP A 145 -3.50 18.51 -12.66
C TRP A 145 -4.46 19.17 -11.67
N SER A 146 -4.40 18.85 -10.39
CA SER A 146 -5.25 19.46 -9.36
C SER A 146 -5.08 20.97 -9.29
N GLN A 147 -3.84 21.47 -9.28
CA GLN A 147 -3.55 22.91 -9.38
C GLN A 147 -3.96 23.48 -10.74
N GLY A 148 -3.80 22.69 -11.80
CA GLY A 148 -4.29 23.05 -13.13
C GLY A 148 -5.78 23.34 -13.12
N MET A 149 -6.60 22.45 -12.55
CA MET A 149 -8.05 22.63 -12.45
C MET A 149 -8.46 23.79 -11.53
N LEU A 150 -7.70 24.04 -10.48
CA LEU A 150 -7.96 25.14 -9.55
C LEU A 150 -7.61 26.51 -10.14
N ASN A 151 -6.44 26.62 -10.79
CA ASN A 151 -5.80 27.90 -11.07
C ASN A 151 -5.53 28.19 -12.55
N SER A 152 -5.58 27.17 -13.43
CA SER A 152 -5.29 27.31 -14.88
C SER A 152 -6.09 26.30 -15.73
N ARG A 153 -7.39 26.23 -15.47
CA ARG A 153 -8.31 25.26 -16.09
C ARG A 153 -8.30 25.32 -17.61
N ASP A 154 -8.20 26.50 -18.19
CA ASP A 154 -8.13 26.69 -19.65
C ASP A 154 -6.88 26.00 -20.23
N TYR A 155 -5.79 25.93 -19.48
CA TYR A 155 -4.58 25.21 -19.93
C TYR A 155 -4.79 23.69 -19.90
N VAL A 156 -5.46 23.15 -18.86
CA VAL A 156 -5.81 21.73 -18.81
C VAL A 156 -6.64 21.34 -20.04
N TYR A 157 -7.67 22.15 -20.35
CA TYR A 157 -8.50 21.89 -21.53
C TYR A 157 -7.75 22.08 -22.83
N PHE A 158 -6.90 23.09 -22.93
CA PHE A 158 -6.04 23.25 -24.11
C PHE A 158 -5.16 22.01 -24.36
N LEU A 159 -4.60 21.39 -23.31
CA LEU A 159 -3.84 20.14 -23.44
C LEU A 159 -4.73 19.00 -23.96
N LEU A 160 -5.88 18.76 -23.32
CA LEU A 160 -6.78 17.69 -23.68
C LEU A 160 -7.32 17.88 -25.11
N ASP A 161 -7.76 19.08 -25.47
CA ASP A 161 -8.23 19.43 -26.83
C ASP A 161 -7.14 19.17 -27.88
N SER A 162 -5.87 19.51 -27.54
CA SER A 162 -4.75 19.33 -28.46
C SER A 162 -4.30 17.88 -28.61
N LEU A 163 -4.51 17.03 -27.59
CA LEU A 163 -3.96 15.68 -27.51
C LEU A 163 -5.00 14.57 -27.74
N GLN A 164 -6.31 14.88 -27.73
CA GLN A 164 -7.37 13.87 -27.86
C GLN A 164 -7.32 13.03 -29.14
N GLY A 165 -6.69 13.53 -30.19
CA GLY A 165 -6.51 12.82 -31.46
C GLY A 165 -5.22 12.00 -31.59
N GLU A 166 -4.37 12.05 -30.55
CA GLU A 166 -3.08 11.36 -30.57
C GLU A 166 -3.21 9.90 -30.08
N ALA A 167 -2.18 9.09 -30.33
CA ALA A 167 -2.15 7.68 -29.94
C ALA A 167 -1.86 7.51 -28.44
N ILE A 168 -2.67 8.14 -27.60
CA ILE A 168 -2.60 8.11 -26.15
C ILE A 168 -3.73 7.23 -25.63
N LYS A 169 -3.40 6.17 -24.88
CA LYS A 169 -4.42 5.24 -24.37
C LYS A 169 -5.16 5.79 -23.14
N ARG A 170 -4.46 6.52 -22.26
CA ARG A 170 -5.01 7.03 -20.99
C ARG A 170 -4.43 8.40 -20.66
N PHE A 171 -5.27 9.25 -20.12
CA PHE A 171 -4.87 10.51 -19.48
C PHE A 171 -4.94 10.31 -17.95
N MET A 172 -3.83 10.47 -17.27
CA MET A 172 -3.70 10.26 -15.86
C MET A 172 -3.78 11.62 -15.14
N LEU A 173 -4.70 11.75 -14.20
CA LEU A 173 -5.07 12.98 -13.52
C LEU A 173 -4.55 12.94 -12.06
N PRO A 174 -3.31 13.40 -11.80
CA PRO A 174 -2.76 13.35 -10.46
C PRO A 174 -3.16 14.56 -9.61
N ASP A 175 -3.64 14.28 -8.41
CA ASP A 175 -3.62 15.21 -7.29
C ASP A 175 -2.23 15.14 -6.64
N THR A 176 -1.26 15.76 -7.32
CA THR A 176 0.19 15.62 -7.05
C THR A 176 0.57 16.07 -5.64
N LEU A 177 -0.14 17.05 -5.08
CA LEU A 177 0.10 17.57 -3.74
C LEU A 177 -0.99 17.19 -2.74
N GLY A 178 -1.91 16.30 -3.13
CA GLY A 178 -2.99 15.80 -2.28
C GLY A 178 -3.90 16.91 -1.73
N ILE A 179 -4.15 17.97 -2.52
CA ILE A 179 -4.80 19.21 -2.06
C ILE A 179 -6.31 19.27 -2.30
N LEU A 180 -6.86 18.32 -3.04
CA LEU A 180 -8.29 18.37 -3.36
C LEU A 180 -9.14 17.83 -2.21
N TYR A 181 -10.21 18.54 -1.91
CA TYR A 181 -11.30 18.02 -1.11
C TYR A 181 -12.24 17.14 -1.95
N SER A 182 -12.90 16.18 -1.35
CA SER A 182 -13.68 15.15 -2.05
C SER A 182 -14.76 15.69 -2.99
N SER A 183 -15.45 16.79 -2.62
CA SER A 183 -16.44 17.43 -3.51
C SER A 183 -15.79 18.05 -4.76
N GLN A 184 -14.56 18.58 -4.64
CA GLN A 184 -13.81 19.10 -5.79
C GLN A 184 -13.37 17.98 -6.72
N VAL A 185 -12.91 16.83 -6.16
CA VAL A 185 -12.60 15.65 -6.95
C VAL A 185 -13.80 15.21 -7.77
N TYR A 186 -14.96 15.04 -7.12
CA TYR A 186 -16.19 14.67 -7.81
C TYR A 186 -16.53 15.65 -8.94
N GLN A 187 -16.52 16.94 -8.64
CA GLN A 187 -16.86 17.99 -9.62
C GLN A 187 -15.90 18.00 -10.81
N PHE A 188 -14.59 18.02 -10.56
CA PHE A 188 -13.59 18.14 -11.61
C PHE A 188 -13.55 16.88 -12.50
N ILE A 189 -13.68 15.71 -11.91
CA ILE A 189 -13.77 14.46 -12.67
C ILE A 189 -15.05 14.43 -13.52
N LYS A 190 -16.20 14.81 -12.96
CA LYS A 190 -17.45 14.90 -13.73
C LYS A 190 -17.32 15.86 -14.91
N GLU A 191 -16.73 17.01 -14.68
CA GLU A 191 -16.52 18.03 -15.71
C GLU A 191 -15.66 17.50 -16.87
N VAL A 192 -14.52 16.88 -16.55
CA VAL A 192 -13.60 16.29 -17.54
C VAL A 192 -14.28 15.16 -18.32
N LEU A 193 -14.94 14.22 -17.63
CA LEU A 193 -15.62 13.09 -18.27
C LEU A 193 -16.80 13.52 -19.15
N THR A 194 -17.50 14.60 -18.79
CA THR A 194 -18.60 15.13 -19.58
C THR A 194 -18.08 15.80 -20.86
N ARG A 195 -16.96 16.51 -20.75
CA ARG A 195 -16.35 17.20 -21.90
C ARG A 195 -15.63 16.24 -22.86
N TYR A 196 -15.05 15.14 -22.34
CA TYR A 196 -14.28 14.19 -23.12
C TYR A 196 -14.75 12.74 -22.92
N PRO A 197 -15.97 12.39 -23.34
CA PRO A 197 -16.58 11.09 -23.08
C PRO A 197 -15.85 9.91 -23.75
N GLU A 198 -15.10 10.17 -24.84
CA GLU A 198 -14.36 9.16 -25.60
C GLU A 198 -12.97 8.89 -25.04
N LEU A 199 -12.46 9.77 -24.16
CA LEU A 199 -11.13 9.59 -23.58
C LEU A 199 -11.18 8.69 -22.34
N SER A 200 -10.10 7.97 -22.12
CA SER A 200 -9.91 7.17 -20.92
C SER A 200 -9.09 7.94 -19.88
N PHE A 201 -9.59 8.01 -18.66
CA PHE A 201 -8.94 8.74 -17.56
C PHE A 201 -8.68 7.83 -16.39
N ASP A 202 -7.49 7.99 -15.79
CA ASP A 202 -7.12 7.40 -14.50
C ASP A 202 -6.93 8.52 -13.46
N PHE A 203 -7.20 8.20 -12.19
CA PHE A 203 -6.98 9.14 -11.08
C PHE A 203 -5.84 8.64 -10.17
N HIS A 204 -4.98 9.56 -9.76
CA HIS A 204 -3.84 9.31 -8.88
C HIS A 204 -3.84 10.32 -7.74
N ALA A 205 -3.88 9.87 -6.49
CA ALA A 205 -3.99 10.75 -5.34
C ALA A 205 -2.84 10.57 -4.35
N HIS A 206 -2.13 11.68 -4.06
CA HIS A 206 -1.28 11.79 -2.87
C HIS A 206 -2.09 12.04 -1.60
N ASN A 207 -1.48 11.77 -0.44
CA ASN A 207 -2.19 11.67 0.84
C ASN A 207 -1.85 12.80 1.82
N ASP A 208 -1.45 13.97 1.34
CA ASP A 208 -0.92 15.06 2.16
C ASP A 208 -1.93 15.57 3.22
N TYR A 209 -3.22 15.53 2.92
CA TYR A 209 -4.30 15.82 3.86
C TYR A 209 -5.01 14.58 4.41
N GLY A 210 -4.48 13.37 4.18
CA GLY A 210 -5.12 12.14 4.66
C GLY A 210 -6.38 11.74 3.89
N LEU A 211 -6.60 12.26 2.69
CA LEU A 211 -7.83 12.06 1.91
C LEU A 211 -7.65 11.15 0.69
N ALA A 212 -6.47 10.60 0.44
CA ALA A 212 -6.17 9.88 -0.79
C ALA A 212 -7.12 8.71 -1.04
N THR A 213 -7.39 7.87 -0.04
CA THR A 213 -8.34 6.75 -0.15
C THR A 213 -9.75 7.27 -0.47
N ALA A 214 -10.26 8.24 0.29
CA ALA A 214 -11.58 8.81 0.09
C ALA A 214 -11.70 9.44 -1.30
N ASN A 215 -10.73 10.26 -1.70
CA ASN A 215 -10.71 10.93 -2.99
C ASN A 215 -10.66 9.94 -4.17
N THR A 216 -9.91 8.84 -4.03
CA THR A 216 -9.87 7.78 -5.04
C THR A 216 -11.22 7.09 -5.21
N LEU A 217 -11.92 6.77 -4.11
CA LEU A 217 -13.27 6.20 -4.16
C LEU A 217 -14.27 7.18 -4.78
N ILE A 218 -14.20 8.45 -4.43
CA ILE A 218 -15.06 9.52 -4.99
C ILE A 218 -14.78 9.71 -6.49
N ALA A 219 -13.51 9.63 -6.94
CA ALA A 219 -13.20 9.68 -8.36
C ALA A 219 -13.84 8.53 -9.14
N VAL A 220 -13.85 7.32 -8.57
CA VAL A 220 -14.57 6.17 -9.13
C VAL A 220 -16.07 6.40 -9.15
N GLU A 221 -16.67 6.90 -8.08
CA GLU A 221 -18.09 7.27 -8.04
C GLU A 221 -18.44 8.30 -9.12
N ALA A 222 -17.57 9.31 -9.30
CA ALA A 222 -17.71 10.33 -10.34
C ALA A 222 -17.59 9.78 -11.76
N GLY A 223 -16.96 8.61 -11.98
CA GLY A 223 -16.95 8.01 -13.30
C GLY A 223 -15.59 7.55 -13.81
N ILE A 224 -14.51 7.76 -13.10
CA ILE A 224 -13.18 7.25 -13.45
C ILE A 224 -13.20 5.73 -13.63
N LYS A 225 -12.40 5.23 -14.58
CA LYS A 225 -12.29 3.80 -14.88
C LYS A 225 -10.96 3.19 -14.46
N GLY A 226 -9.95 3.99 -14.17
CA GLY A 226 -8.64 3.56 -13.68
C GLY A 226 -8.23 4.33 -12.43
N VAL A 227 -7.59 3.67 -11.48
CA VAL A 227 -7.05 4.29 -10.27
C VAL A 227 -5.64 3.79 -10.00
N HIS A 228 -4.82 4.68 -9.45
CA HIS A 228 -3.45 4.37 -9.05
C HIS A 228 -3.35 4.24 -7.54
N CYS A 229 -2.63 3.22 -7.10
CA CYS A 229 -2.41 2.93 -5.69
C CYS A 229 -0.97 2.53 -5.44
N THR A 230 -0.57 2.56 -4.17
CA THR A 230 0.66 1.92 -3.71
C THR A 230 0.38 1.00 -2.54
N VAL A 231 1.12 -0.08 -2.43
CA VAL A 231 1.04 -0.96 -1.26
C VAL A 231 1.40 -0.15 -0.01
N ASN A 232 0.61 -0.29 1.04
CA ASN A 232 0.78 0.43 2.31
C ASN A 232 0.65 1.96 2.21
N GLY A 233 0.31 2.49 1.05
CA GLY A 233 0.26 3.92 0.81
C GLY A 233 1.64 4.56 0.69
N MET A 234 2.65 3.80 0.29
CA MET A 234 4.01 4.32 0.11
C MET A 234 4.06 5.42 -0.94
N GLY A 235 5.09 6.27 -0.86
CA GLY A 235 5.33 7.36 -1.81
C GLY A 235 5.97 8.57 -1.16
N GLU A 236 6.20 9.58 -1.97
CA GLU A 236 6.81 10.82 -1.54
C GLU A 236 5.97 11.53 -0.46
N ARG A 237 6.60 12.23 0.47
CA ARG A 237 5.99 12.99 1.59
C ARG A 237 5.13 12.09 2.48
N THR A 238 3.80 12.12 2.32
CA THR A 238 2.81 11.34 3.08
C THR A 238 2.29 10.11 2.33
N GLY A 239 2.83 9.87 1.13
CA GLY A 239 2.51 8.74 0.28
C GLY A 239 1.27 8.94 -0.59
N ASN A 240 0.75 7.82 -1.05
CA ASN A 240 -0.35 7.70 -2.02
C ASN A 240 -1.59 7.02 -1.43
N ALA A 241 -2.62 6.86 -2.25
CA ALA A 241 -3.78 6.02 -1.90
C ALA A 241 -3.35 4.57 -1.68
N PRO A 242 -3.55 3.99 -0.48
CA PRO A 242 -3.15 2.61 -0.19
C PRO A 242 -3.98 1.61 -0.98
N LEU A 243 -3.31 0.67 -1.67
CA LEU A 243 -3.94 -0.37 -2.48
C LEU A 243 -4.99 -1.16 -1.69
N GLU A 244 -4.63 -1.60 -0.50
CA GLU A 244 -5.48 -2.40 0.38
C GLU A 244 -6.76 -1.66 0.81
N GLU A 245 -6.66 -0.37 1.09
CA GLU A 245 -7.80 0.45 1.50
C GLU A 245 -8.73 0.75 0.33
N VAL A 246 -8.16 1.10 -0.83
CA VAL A 246 -8.92 1.40 -2.04
C VAL A 246 -9.68 0.16 -2.53
N VAL A 247 -9.02 -1.00 -2.60
CA VAL A 247 -9.66 -2.25 -3.04
C VAL A 247 -10.83 -2.63 -2.15
N VAL A 248 -10.63 -2.60 -0.84
CA VAL A 248 -11.69 -2.93 0.14
C VAL A 248 -12.82 -1.91 0.07
N GLY A 249 -12.50 -0.61 -0.06
CA GLY A 249 -13.50 0.45 -0.21
C GLY A 249 -14.34 0.30 -1.49
N LEU A 250 -13.73 -0.06 -2.62
CA LEU A 250 -14.44 -0.36 -3.87
C LEU A 250 -15.44 -1.50 -3.70
N HIS A 251 -15.04 -2.57 -3.03
CA HIS A 251 -15.89 -3.74 -2.79
C HIS A 251 -17.00 -3.44 -1.78
N ASP A 252 -16.66 -2.82 -0.64
CA ASP A 252 -17.58 -2.69 0.48
C ASP A 252 -18.55 -1.51 0.35
N PHE A 253 -18.11 -0.38 -0.20
CA PHE A 253 -18.93 0.82 -0.32
C PHE A 253 -19.56 0.96 -1.69
N LEU A 254 -18.78 0.83 -2.76
CA LEU A 254 -19.27 1.03 -4.12
C LEU A 254 -19.82 -0.24 -4.77
N LYS A 255 -19.69 -1.41 -4.11
CA LYS A 255 -20.14 -2.71 -4.61
C LYS A 255 -19.52 -3.08 -5.97
N ILE A 256 -18.33 -2.58 -6.25
CA ILE A 256 -17.58 -2.84 -7.49
C ILE A 256 -16.67 -4.05 -7.28
N LYS A 257 -16.91 -5.11 -8.04
CA LYS A 257 -16.04 -6.30 -8.02
C LYS A 257 -14.82 -6.04 -8.91
N THR A 258 -13.65 -6.03 -8.30
CA THR A 258 -12.36 -6.03 -9.00
C THR A 258 -11.85 -7.46 -9.21
N GLY A 259 -10.76 -7.63 -9.98
CA GLY A 259 -10.06 -8.91 -10.10
C GLY A 259 -9.19 -9.26 -8.90
N ILE A 260 -9.02 -8.33 -7.98
CA ILE A 260 -8.07 -8.41 -6.86
C ILE A 260 -8.41 -9.56 -5.90
N LYS A 261 -7.37 -10.28 -5.48
CA LYS A 261 -7.46 -11.39 -4.53
C LYS A 261 -7.07 -10.88 -3.12
N GLU A 262 -8.03 -10.38 -2.36
CA GLU A 262 -7.84 -9.72 -1.07
C GLU A 262 -7.09 -10.57 -0.03
N LYS A 263 -7.23 -11.90 -0.10
CA LYS A 263 -6.51 -12.84 0.78
C LYS A 263 -4.97 -12.72 0.71
N HIS A 264 -4.43 -12.11 -0.35
CA HIS A 264 -3.00 -11.90 -0.55
C HIS A 264 -2.53 -10.50 -0.16
N LEU A 265 -3.44 -9.55 0.13
CA LEU A 265 -3.09 -8.16 0.47
C LEU A 265 -2.21 -8.06 1.72
N PHE A 266 -2.51 -8.85 2.76
CA PHE A 266 -1.72 -8.84 3.99
C PHE A 266 -0.29 -9.37 3.75
N HIS A 267 -0.14 -10.46 2.99
CA HIS A 267 1.18 -11.00 2.65
C HIS A 267 1.99 -9.99 1.83
N LEU A 268 1.39 -9.39 0.80
CA LEU A 268 2.02 -8.33 0.00
C LEU A 268 2.45 -7.15 0.87
N SER A 269 1.55 -6.67 1.74
CA SER A 269 1.82 -5.57 2.67
C SER A 269 3.04 -5.86 3.56
N LYS A 270 3.15 -7.08 4.10
CA LYS A 270 4.28 -7.49 4.95
C LYS A 270 5.57 -7.68 4.16
N THR A 271 5.50 -8.15 2.94
CA THR A 271 6.66 -8.25 2.05
C THR A 271 7.23 -6.86 1.75
N VAL A 272 6.37 -5.90 1.37
CA VAL A 272 6.78 -4.52 1.11
C VAL A 272 7.30 -3.83 2.38
N GLU A 273 6.66 -4.05 3.55
CA GLU A 273 7.17 -3.58 4.85
C GLU A 273 8.59 -4.07 5.13
N ALA A 274 8.85 -5.36 4.86
CA ALA A 274 10.16 -5.97 5.10
C ALA A 274 11.23 -5.43 4.13
N PHE A 275 10.92 -5.32 2.85
CA PHE A 275 11.88 -4.88 1.82
C PHE A 275 12.15 -3.37 1.88
N SER A 276 11.14 -2.56 2.12
CA SER A 276 11.30 -1.10 2.25
C SER A 276 11.96 -0.68 3.57
N GLY A 277 11.95 -1.54 4.60
CA GLY A 277 12.35 -1.17 5.96
C GLY A 277 11.39 -0.20 6.65
N HIS A 278 10.34 0.24 5.96
CA HIS A 278 9.35 1.17 6.50
C HIS A 278 8.31 0.42 7.34
N ARG A 279 8.36 0.58 8.67
CA ARG A 279 7.46 -0.09 9.61
C ARG A 279 6.07 0.50 9.58
N LEU A 280 5.08 -0.36 9.44
CA LEU A 280 3.68 0.03 9.49
C LEU A 280 3.22 0.31 10.92
N SER A 281 2.33 1.29 11.05
CA SER A 281 1.60 1.48 12.30
C SER A 281 0.75 0.24 12.61
N LEU A 282 0.74 -0.19 13.89
CA LEU A 282 -0.01 -1.37 14.32
C LEU A 282 -1.52 -1.25 14.04
N ASN A 283 -2.04 -0.03 14.00
CA ASN A 283 -3.43 0.29 13.70
C ASN A 283 -3.67 0.75 12.24
N LYS A 284 -2.69 0.54 11.33
CA LYS A 284 -2.89 0.81 9.90
C LYS A 284 -4.13 0.08 9.40
N PRO A 285 -5.08 0.75 8.72
CA PRO A 285 -6.27 0.08 8.20
C PRO A 285 -5.91 -1.15 7.35
N ILE A 286 -6.71 -2.19 7.43
CA ILE A 286 -6.63 -3.47 6.70
C ILE A 286 -5.38 -4.30 7.05
N CYS A 287 -4.17 -3.74 6.99
CA CYS A 287 -2.90 -4.48 7.08
C CYS A 287 -2.16 -4.34 8.41
N GLY A 288 -2.58 -3.44 9.30
CA GLY A 288 -1.98 -3.30 10.63
C GLY A 288 -2.17 -4.56 11.50
N SER A 289 -1.24 -4.81 12.41
CA SER A 289 -1.27 -6.02 13.24
C SER A 289 -2.50 -6.05 14.15
N ASN A 290 -2.97 -4.89 14.63
CA ASN A 290 -4.08 -4.79 15.58
C ASN A 290 -5.48 -4.72 14.93
N VAL A 291 -5.59 -4.71 13.59
CA VAL A 291 -6.88 -4.52 12.90
C VAL A 291 -7.93 -5.55 13.31
N PHE A 292 -7.52 -6.79 13.59
CA PHE A 292 -8.41 -7.87 14.01
C PHE A 292 -8.19 -8.30 15.47
N THR A 293 -7.66 -7.37 16.30
CA THR A 293 -7.41 -7.62 17.72
C THR A 293 -8.46 -6.92 18.57
N GLN A 294 -9.18 -7.67 19.40
CA GLN A 294 -10.10 -7.15 20.41
C GLN A 294 -9.39 -7.11 21.77
N THR A 295 -9.42 -5.95 22.40
CA THR A 295 -8.77 -5.76 23.70
C THR A 295 -9.78 -5.79 24.86
N ALA A 296 -10.93 -5.11 24.68
CA ALA A 296 -11.93 -5.01 25.75
C ALA A 296 -12.70 -6.32 25.92
N GLY A 297 -12.85 -6.78 27.16
CA GLY A 297 -13.55 -8.00 27.51
C GLY A 297 -15.02 -8.01 27.06
N ILE A 298 -15.68 -6.85 27.04
CA ILE A 298 -17.07 -6.71 26.56
C ILE A 298 -17.19 -6.99 25.06
N HIS A 299 -16.17 -6.62 24.26
CA HIS A 299 -16.15 -6.90 22.83
C HIS A 299 -15.94 -8.39 22.56
N ALA A 300 -15.00 -9.03 23.28
CA ALA A 300 -14.78 -10.46 23.18
C ALA A 300 -16.01 -11.28 23.60
N ASP A 301 -16.74 -10.85 24.62
CA ASP A 301 -17.99 -11.46 25.04
C ASP A 301 -19.10 -11.27 24.00
N GLY A 302 -19.18 -10.08 23.41
CA GLY A 302 -20.14 -9.78 22.34
C GLY A 302 -19.91 -10.62 21.08
N ASP A 303 -18.67 -10.81 20.69
CA ASP A 303 -18.31 -11.71 19.57
C ASP A 303 -18.74 -13.16 19.87
N LYS A 304 -18.53 -13.65 21.11
CA LYS A 304 -18.94 -14.98 21.55
C LYS A 304 -20.47 -15.16 21.54
N LYS A 305 -21.24 -14.11 21.81
CA LYS A 305 -22.71 -14.14 21.92
C LYS A 305 -23.46 -13.90 20.61
N GLY A 306 -22.80 -13.62 19.52
CA GLY A 306 -23.49 -13.39 18.26
C GLY A 306 -22.72 -12.55 17.25
N ASN A 307 -21.39 -12.54 17.34
CA ASN A 307 -20.53 -11.78 16.41
C ASN A 307 -20.88 -10.27 16.35
N LEU A 308 -21.22 -9.68 17.50
CA LEU A 308 -21.73 -8.30 17.57
C LEU A 308 -20.75 -7.24 17.06
N TYR A 309 -19.46 -7.56 17.04
CA TYR A 309 -18.38 -6.67 16.58
C TYR A 309 -17.75 -7.15 15.26
N VAL A 310 -18.46 -7.98 14.50
CA VAL A 310 -18.05 -8.42 13.17
C VAL A 310 -18.70 -7.52 12.11
N THR A 311 -17.90 -7.07 11.15
CA THR A 311 -18.32 -6.28 9.99
C THR A 311 -17.95 -7.02 8.70
N SER A 312 -18.12 -6.39 7.53
CA SER A 312 -17.55 -6.88 6.26
C SER A 312 -16.04 -7.07 6.29
N LEU A 313 -15.35 -6.39 7.23
CA LEU A 313 -13.93 -6.56 7.52
C LEU A 313 -13.75 -7.71 8.53
N PHE A 314 -13.79 -8.94 8.06
CA PHE A 314 -13.51 -10.12 8.88
C PHE A 314 -12.14 -10.72 8.52
N PRO A 315 -11.40 -11.29 9.49
CA PRO A 315 -9.99 -11.64 9.31
C PRO A 315 -9.74 -12.70 8.22
N GLU A 316 -10.62 -13.68 8.05
CA GLU A 316 -10.48 -14.77 7.06
C GLU A 316 -10.46 -14.25 5.63
N ARG A 317 -11.13 -13.12 5.33
CA ARG A 317 -11.10 -12.42 4.05
C ARG A 317 -9.68 -12.08 3.60
N PHE A 318 -8.80 -11.80 4.58
CA PHE A 318 -7.42 -11.40 4.40
C PHE A 318 -6.40 -12.48 4.79
N ASN A 319 -6.87 -13.73 4.91
CA ASN A 319 -6.06 -14.86 5.39
C ASN A 319 -5.42 -14.59 6.77
N ARG A 320 -6.19 -13.98 7.68
CA ARG A 320 -5.79 -13.66 9.04
C ARG A 320 -6.70 -14.35 10.05
N LYS A 321 -6.36 -14.24 11.32
CA LYS A 321 -7.18 -14.72 12.44
C LYS A 321 -7.55 -13.55 13.35
N ARG A 322 -8.70 -13.66 14.01
CA ARG A 322 -9.08 -12.75 15.09
C ARG A 322 -8.24 -13.07 16.33
N GLN A 323 -7.84 -12.03 17.02
CA GLN A 323 -7.04 -12.13 18.23
C GLN A 323 -7.73 -11.40 19.39
N TYR A 324 -7.49 -11.88 20.59
CA TYR A 324 -8.00 -11.29 21.83
C TYR A 324 -6.83 -10.96 22.73
N SER A 325 -6.54 -9.69 22.86
CA SER A 325 -5.42 -9.19 23.64
C SER A 325 -5.58 -9.47 25.13
N LEU A 326 -4.47 -9.77 25.81
CA LEU A 326 -4.40 -9.93 27.26
C LEU A 326 -3.81 -8.66 27.90
N GLY A 327 -4.36 -8.23 29.05
CA GLY A 327 -3.90 -7.06 29.77
C GLY A 327 -4.99 -6.43 30.65
N LYS A 328 -4.82 -5.16 31.00
CA LYS A 328 -5.68 -4.41 31.93
C LYS A 328 -7.19 -4.48 31.62
N LEU A 329 -7.58 -4.47 30.35
CA LEU A 329 -8.98 -4.45 29.91
C LEU A 329 -9.53 -5.83 29.58
N SER A 330 -8.78 -6.89 29.85
CA SER A 330 -9.19 -8.27 29.58
C SER A 330 -10.36 -8.70 30.45
N GLY A 331 -11.31 -9.38 29.80
CA GLY A 331 -12.39 -10.07 30.45
C GLY A 331 -12.21 -11.58 30.42
N LYS A 332 -13.16 -12.31 30.98
CA LYS A 332 -13.18 -13.77 31.00
C LYS A 332 -13.11 -14.36 29.58
N SER A 333 -13.82 -13.75 28.64
CA SER A 333 -13.86 -14.23 27.25
C SER A 333 -12.49 -14.07 26.55
N ASN A 334 -11.73 -12.98 26.80
CA ASN A 334 -10.37 -12.85 26.27
C ASN A 334 -9.48 -14.02 26.72
N LEU A 335 -9.51 -14.32 28.04
CA LEU A 335 -8.72 -15.42 28.59
C LEU A 335 -9.16 -16.77 28.00
N GLU A 336 -10.46 -17.03 27.88
CA GLU A 336 -10.99 -18.29 27.35
C GLU A 336 -10.54 -18.52 25.90
N TYR A 337 -10.62 -17.51 25.03
CA TYR A 337 -10.15 -17.63 23.64
C TYR A 337 -8.65 -17.97 23.56
N ASN A 338 -7.82 -17.30 24.39
CA ASN A 338 -6.39 -17.57 24.41
C ASN A 338 -6.04 -18.94 25.00
N LEU A 339 -6.78 -19.40 26.00
CA LEU A 339 -6.63 -20.76 26.56
C LEU A 339 -7.00 -21.85 25.53
N GLU A 340 -8.10 -21.66 24.79
CA GLU A 340 -8.51 -22.56 23.71
C GLU A 340 -7.44 -22.63 22.62
N GLU A 341 -6.82 -21.51 22.24
CA GLU A 341 -5.76 -21.44 21.22
C GLU A 341 -4.53 -22.29 21.61
N ILE A 342 -4.16 -22.30 22.90
CA ILE A 342 -2.99 -23.06 23.38
C ILE A 342 -3.37 -24.44 23.97
N GLY A 343 -4.65 -24.82 23.93
CA GLY A 343 -5.12 -26.12 24.38
C GLY A 343 -5.03 -26.36 25.89
N ILE A 344 -5.09 -25.30 26.72
CA ILE A 344 -5.04 -25.40 28.18
C ILE A 344 -6.45 -25.28 28.75
N GLU A 345 -6.83 -26.24 29.55
CA GLU A 345 -8.08 -26.25 30.31
C GLU A 345 -7.86 -25.85 31.76
N LEU A 346 -8.65 -24.91 32.26
CA LEU A 346 -8.61 -24.41 33.64
C LEU A 346 -10.03 -24.45 34.24
N THR A 347 -10.12 -24.75 35.52
CA THR A 347 -11.37 -24.62 36.28
C THR A 347 -11.80 -23.16 36.40
N LYS A 348 -13.07 -22.92 36.70
CA LYS A 348 -13.60 -21.55 36.86
C LYS A 348 -12.84 -20.73 37.92
N ALA A 349 -12.40 -21.36 39.02
CA ALA A 349 -11.62 -20.71 40.09
C ALA A 349 -10.20 -20.35 39.59
N GLN A 350 -9.55 -21.26 38.84
CA GLN A 350 -8.23 -21.04 38.29
C GLN A 350 -8.26 -19.91 37.24
N LYS A 351 -9.24 -19.92 36.33
CA LYS A 351 -9.44 -18.85 35.35
C LYS A 351 -9.58 -17.48 36.02
N LYS A 352 -10.28 -17.40 37.14
CA LYS A 352 -10.43 -16.14 37.88
C LYS A 352 -9.08 -15.64 38.40
N ARG A 353 -8.29 -16.50 39.06
CA ARG A 353 -6.95 -16.15 39.58
C ARG A 353 -5.99 -15.72 38.51
N VAL A 354 -5.96 -16.46 37.39
CA VAL A 354 -5.12 -16.14 36.22
C VAL A 354 -5.52 -14.80 35.58
N LEU A 355 -6.82 -14.52 35.44
CA LEU A 355 -7.32 -13.27 34.92
C LEU A 355 -6.95 -12.08 35.83
N GLU A 356 -7.07 -12.22 37.14
CA GLU A 356 -6.66 -11.20 38.11
C GLU A 356 -5.17 -10.87 37.96
N ARG A 357 -4.31 -11.90 37.79
CA ARG A 357 -2.88 -11.70 37.54
C ARG A 357 -2.58 -11.01 36.20
N ILE A 358 -3.28 -11.35 35.13
CA ILE A 358 -3.17 -10.70 33.82
C ILE A 358 -3.53 -9.21 33.91
N ILE A 359 -4.59 -8.88 34.65
CA ILE A 359 -5.01 -7.49 34.85
C ILE A 359 -3.94 -6.72 35.62
N GLU A 360 -3.41 -7.31 36.70
CA GLU A 360 -2.34 -6.73 37.53
C GLU A 360 -1.08 -6.41 36.70
N LEU A 361 -0.63 -7.37 35.86
CA LEU A 361 0.50 -7.17 34.94
C LEU A 361 0.20 -6.05 33.94
N GLY A 362 -1.00 -6.03 33.36
CA GLY A 362 -1.44 -4.98 32.48
C GLY A 362 -1.53 -3.59 33.12
N ASP A 363 -1.89 -3.49 34.39
CA ASP A 363 -1.84 -2.23 35.16
C ASP A 363 -0.42 -1.71 35.36
N ARG A 364 0.57 -2.59 35.38
CA ARG A 364 2.00 -2.26 35.38
C ARG A 364 2.55 -1.91 34.01
N LYS A 365 1.70 -1.82 32.99
CA LYS A 365 2.06 -1.58 31.58
C LYS A 365 2.92 -2.70 30.95
N GLU A 366 2.83 -3.91 31.47
CA GLU A 366 3.48 -5.06 30.86
C GLU A 366 2.68 -5.53 29.63
N THR A 367 3.38 -5.86 28.56
CA THR A 367 2.79 -6.46 27.37
C THR A 367 2.72 -7.95 27.55
N ILE A 368 1.50 -8.50 27.52
CA ILE A 368 1.25 -9.94 27.71
C ILE A 368 0.91 -10.56 26.37
N THR A 369 1.67 -11.55 25.98
CA THR A 369 1.43 -12.35 24.77
C THR A 369 0.78 -13.69 25.13
N VAL A 370 0.25 -14.38 24.12
CA VAL A 370 -0.26 -15.75 24.28
C VAL A 370 0.85 -16.70 24.76
N GLY A 371 2.09 -16.45 24.33
CA GLY A 371 3.28 -17.22 24.76
C GLY A 371 3.63 -17.07 26.24
N ASP A 372 3.23 -15.95 26.89
CA ASP A 372 3.46 -15.73 28.31
C ASP A 372 2.43 -16.46 29.18
N LEU A 373 1.28 -16.82 28.61
CA LEU A 373 0.16 -17.39 29.37
C LEU A 373 0.49 -18.68 30.11
N PRO A 374 1.22 -19.67 29.57
CA PRO A 374 1.63 -20.87 30.30
C PRO A 374 2.47 -20.54 31.56
N TYR A 375 3.35 -19.54 31.46
CA TYR A 375 4.18 -19.12 32.58
C TYR A 375 3.37 -18.40 33.68
N ILE A 376 2.45 -17.52 33.27
CA ILE A 376 1.52 -16.86 34.19
C ILE A 376 0.65 -17.89 34.93
N ILE A 377 0.16 -18.90 34.22
CA ILE A 377 -0.64 -19.99 34.78
C ILE A 377 0.19 -20.77 35.82
N SER A 378 1.41 -21.16 35.45
CA SER A 378 2.31 -21.89 36.33
C SER A 378 2.61 -21.11 37.60
N ASP A 379 2.89 -19.81 37.49
CA ASP A 379 3.17 -18.91 38.61
C ASP A 379 1.96 -18.80 39.56
N VAL A 380 0.77 -18.56 39.00
CA VAL A 380 -0.48 -18.40 39.76
C VAL A 380 -0.95 -19.68 40.41
N LEU A 381 -0.75 -20.84 39.78
CA LEU A 381 -1.20 -22.14 40.25
C LEU A 381 -0.13 -22.91 41.03
N GLU A 382 1.07 -22.33 41.15
CA GLU A 382 2.21 -22.94 41.83
C GLU A 382 2.57 -24.34 41.27
N THR A 383 2.31 -24.53 39.96
CA THR A 383 2.64 -25.78 39.25
C THR A 383 4.07 -25.71 38.72
N PRO A 384 4.91 -26.74 39.00
CA PRO A 384 6.26 -26.74 38.46
C PRO A 384 6.22 -26.75 36.92
N GLN A 385 6.84 -25.76 36.29
CA GLN A 385 7.23 -25.90 34.88
C GLN A 385 8.65 -26.40 34.80
N GLU A 386 8.92 -27.29 33.88
CA GLU A 386 10.28 -27.64 33.52
C GLU A 386 10.98 -26.38 32.97
N LYS A 387 11.89 -25.83 33.76
CA LYS A 387 12.65 -24.64 33.35
C LYS A 387 13.70 -25.06 32.32
N THR A 388 13.39 -24.85 31.06
CA THR A 388 14.32 -25.10 29.93
C THR A 388 15.57 -24.21 30.02
N PHE A 389 15.46 -23.06 30.71
CA PHE A 389 16.57 -22.13 30.88
C PHE A 389 16.67 -21.67 32.34
N LYS A 390 17.91 -21.61 32.83
CA LYS A 390 18.22 -21.00 34.13
C LYS A 390 19.14 -19.81 33.88
N LEU A 391 18.72 -18.62 34.27
CA LEU A 391 19.58 -17.44 34.27
C LEU A 391 20.68 -17.61 35.32
N ILE A 392 21.93 -17.65 34.90
CA ILE A 392 23.09 -17.78 35.77
C ILE A 392 23.68 -16.41 36.10
N LEU A 393 23.74 -15.55 35.10
CA LEU A 393 24.35 -14.22 35.23
C LEU A 393 23.68 -13.26 34.24
N CYS A 394 23.36 -12.06 34.71
CA CYS A 394 22.99 -10.94 33.86
C CYS A 394 23.73 -9.71 34.36
N ASN A 395 24.74 -9.26 33.60
CA ASN A 395 25.47 -8.03 33.87
C ASN A 395 25.10 -7.01 32.81
N ILE A 396 24.67 -5.83 33.26
CA ILE A 396 24.38 -4.69 32.35
C ILE A 396 25.39 -3.59 32.68
N VAL A 397 26.16 -3.19 31.69
CA VAL A 397 27.11 -2.06 31.77
C VAL A 397 26.56 -0.93 30.92
N THR A 398 26.34 0.21 31.55
CA THR A 398 25.91 1.43 30.85
C THR A 398 26.77 2.61 31.28
N SER A 399 27.03 3.53 30.37
CA SER A 399 27.67 4.83 30.66
C SER A 399 27.04 5.91 29.79
N MET A 400 27.28 7.18 30.10
CA MET A 400 26.77 8.30 29.29
C MET A 400 27.33 8.31 27.84
N GLU A 401 28.47 7.68 27.63
CA GLU A 401 29.19 7.73 26.33
C GLU A 401 29.15 6.41 25.55
N LEU A 402 28.70 5.31 26.14
CA LEU A 402 28.69 4.00 25.50
C LEU A 402 27.27 3.44 25.41
N LYS A 403 27.00 2.73 24.29
CA LYS A 403 25.77 1.94 24.17
C LYS A 403 25.72 0.91 25.30
N PRO A 404 24.54 0.67 25.92
CA PRO A 404 24.40 -0.36 26.96
C PRO A 404 24.81 -1.73 26.41
N ILE A 405 25.64 -2.43 27.16
CA ILE A 405 26.05 -3.80 26.86
C ILE A 405 25.49 -4.71 27.94
N ALA A 406 24.76 -5.73 27.56
CA ALA A 406 24.28 -6.78 28.44
C ALA A 406 25.03 -8.08 28.17
N VAL A 407 25.62 -8.68 29.21
CA VAL A 407 26.19 -10.03 29.16
C VAL A 407 25.26 -10.94 29.92
N VAL A 408 24.66 -11.92 29.22
CA VAL A 408 23.72 -12.87 29.81
C VAL A 408 24.28 -14.27 29.66
N LYS A 409 24.36 -15.00 30.80
CA LYS A 409 24.73 -16.42 30.84
C LYS A 409 23.52 -17.24 31.24
N LEU A 410 23.09 -18.12 30.34
CA LEU A 410 21.97 -19.05 30.56
C LEU A 410 22.50 -20.48 30.66
N LEU A 411 21.91 -21.26 31.53
CA LEU A 411 22.03 -22.72 31.51
C LEU A 411 20.82 -23.28 30.76
N TYR A 412 21.11 -24.08 29.75
CA TYR A 412 20.09 -24.74 28.92
C TYR A 412 20.11 -26.24 29.21
N ALA A 413 18.98 -26.83 29.53
CA ALA A 413 18.82 -28.26 29.65
C ALA A 413 18.35 -28.84 28.29
N ILE A 414 19.17 -29.71 27.72
CA ILE A 414 18.79 -30.52 26.54
C ILE A 414 18.29 -31.87 27.13
N TYR A 415 17.05 -32.22 26.86
CA TYR A 415 16.49 -33.54 27.15
C TYR A 415 16.54 -34.41 25.91
#